data_5a48a544b2125cc81741b5b021fa0d5c
#
_entry.id   5a48a544b2125cc81741b5b021fa0d5c
#
_cell.length_a   1.000
_cell.length_b   1.000
_cell.length_c   1.000
_cell.angle_alpha   90.00
_cell.angle_beta   90.00
_cell.angle_gamma   90.00
#
_symmetry.space_group_name_H-M   'P 1'
#
loop_
_entity.id
_entity.type
_entity.pdbx_description
1 polymer ?
#
loop_
_entity_poly.entity_id
_entity_poly.type
_entity_poly.pdbx_seq_one_letter_code
_entity_poly.pdbx_strand_id
1 'polypeptide(L)'
;MRKAKWVAAAAGAVLLVAGCGGGGGTDKGGSSSAGSAASGGSGSGGPDGAKDGAKLDAAAVSKAIGDAATGAGFTQDSSGEAVPDGLKECMVTWTADGAKAADPKKSFADTVGTLTGGGWKEARTFEQNGSEVKSLTNGTWQLQASNHSAGPLKLVMFVATDAGPECEAAIKADNEKNAKS
;
A
#
# COMPACT_ATOMS: atom_id res chain seq x y z
N MET A 1 10.92 37.50 -25.41
CA MET A 1 9.48 37.17 -25.26
C MET A 1 9.10 36.19 -26.38
N ARG A 2 9.06 34.89 -26.10
CA ARG A 2 8.63 33.88 -27.10
C ARG A 2 7.43 33.14 -26.50
N LYS A 3 6.25 33.40 -27.07
CA LYS A 3 5.00 32.77 -26.72
C LYS A 3 4.97 31.35 -27.30
N ALA A 4 5.03 30.31 -26.48
CA ALA A 4 4.82 28.95 -26.89
C ALA A 4 3.31 28.66 -26.89
N LYS A 5 2.78 28.30 -28.06
CA LYS A 5 1.40 27.86 -28.25
C LYS A 5 1.33 26.36 -27.95
N TRP A 6 0.55 25.97 -26.96
CA TRP A 6 0.23 24.58 -26.68
C TRP A 6 -0.98 24.16 -27.52
N VAL A 7 -0.80 23.17 -28.35
CA VAL A 7 -1.86 22.52 -29.11
C VAL A 7 -2.34 21.32 -28.32
N ALA A 8 -3.60 21.35 -27.93
CA ALA A 8 -4.29 20.21 -27.33
C ALA A 8 -4.72 19.24 -28.41
N ALA A 9 -4.26 18.01 -28.38
CA ALA A 9 -4.78 16.89 -29.17
C ALA A 9 -5.51 15.93 -28.24
N ALA A 10 -6.83 15.95 -28.31
CA ALA A 10 -7.69 14.96 -27.70
C ALA A 10 -7.84 13.78 -28.70
N ALA A 11 -7.52 12.58 -28.31
CA ALA A 11 -7.91 11.38 -29.02
C ALA A 11 -8.45 10.36 -28.01
N GLY A 12 -9.76 10.21 -27.99
CA GLY A 12 -10.46 9.18 -27.28
C GLY A 12 -10.35 7.83 -27.99
N ALA A 13 -10.21 6.75 -27.22
CA ALA A 13 -10.53 5.40 -27.69
C ALA A 13 -11.20 4.65 -26.54
N VAL A 14 -12.51 4.49 -26.64
CA VAL A 14 -13.33 3.61 -25.81
C VAL A 14 -13.26 2.22 -26.45
N LEU A 15 -12.74 1.22 -25.75
CA LEU A 15 -12.89 -0.19 -26.11
C LEU A 15 -13.68 -0.88 -24.99
N LEU A 16 -14.97 -1.05 -25.29
CA LEU A 16 -15.85 -1.96 -24.58
C LEU A 16 -15.56 -3.40 -25.05
N VAL A 17 -15.10 -4.26 -24.19
CA VAL A 17 -15.12 -5.71 -24.41
C VAL A 17 -16.03 -6.34 -23.39
N ALA A 18 -17.24 -6.63 -23.83
CA ALA A 18 -18.17 -7.53 -23.17
C ALA A 18 -17.77 -8.96 -23.56
N GLY A 19 -17.41 -9.78 -22.57
CA GLY A 19 -17.15 -11.20 -22.74
C GLY A 19 -17.94 -11.99 -21.68
N CYS A 20 -19.15 -12.36 -22.05
CA CYS A 20 -19.97 -13.33 -21.34
C CYS A 20 -19.54 -14.73 -21.80
N GLY A 21 -19.30 -15.66 -20.89
CA GLY A 21 -19.02 -17.06 -21.23
C GLY A 21 -19.19 -17.93 -19.99
N GLY A 22 -20.38 -18.53 -19.89
CA GLY A 22 -20.75 -19.51 -18.91
C GLY A 22 -20.19 -20.91 -19.23
N GLY A 23 -20.22 -21.79 -18.26
CA GLY A 23 -19.92 -23.21 -18.40
C GLY A 23 -19.91 -23.89 -17.03
N GLY A 24 -21.02 -24.54 -16.72
CA GLY A 24 -21.19 -25.39 -15.54
C GLY A 24 -20.46 -26.73 -15.71
N GLY A 25 -20.24 -27.38 -14.60
CA GLY A 25 -19.73 -28.73 -14.48
C GLY A 25 -19.82 -29.21 -13.03
N THR A 26 -20.92 -29.88 -12.74
CA THR A 26 -21.10 -30.76 -11.58
C THR A 26 -20.22 -31.97 -11.70
N ASP A 27 -19.51 -32.36 -10.64
CA ASP A 27 -19.40 -33.76 -10.29
C ASP A 27 -19.04 -34.00 -8.81
N LYS A 28 -19.73 -35.01 -8.31
CA LYS A 28 -19.83 -35.59 -7.00
C LYS A 28 -18.62 -36.41 -6.58
N GLY A 29 -18.50 -36.54 -5.26
CA GLY A 29 -18.00 -37.74 -4.60
C GLY A 29 -16.70 -37.56 -3.88
N GLY A 30 -16.65 -37.71 -2.59
CA GLY A 30 -16.63 -38.87 -1.82
C GLY A 30 -15.65 -38.75 -0.69
N SER A 31 -16.16 -38.80 0.53
CA SER A 31 -15.77 -39.56 1.73
C SER A 31 -14.33 -39.63 2.24
N SER A 32 -14.22 -39.20 3.48
CA SER A 32 -13.62 -39.89 4.65
C SER A 32 -12.10 -40.04 4.74
N SER A 33 -11.52 -39.45 5.74
CA SER A 33 -11.09 -40.16 6.93
C SER A 33 -10.33 -39.28 7.90
N ALA A 34 -10.70 -39.44 9.14
CA ALA A 34 -10.11 -38.97 10.37
C ALA A 34 -8.60 -39.28 10.50
N GLY A 35 -7.88 -38.38 11.18
CA GLY A 35 -6.56 -38.64 11.70
C GLY A 35 -6.16 -37.57 12.71
N SER A 36 -6.39 -37.90 13.97
CA SER A 36 -5.97 -37.10 15.15
C SER A 36 -4.46 -37.09 15.31
N ALA A 37 -3.94 -36.01 15.87
CA ALA A 37 -3.00 -35.90 16.97
C ALA A 37 -2.17 -34.64 16.83
N ALA A 38 -2.39 -33.62 17.62
CA ALA A 38 -1.75 -33.23 18.85
C ALA A 38 -0.21 -33.02 18.73
N SER A 39 0.16 -31.78 18.86
CA SER A 39 1.08 -31.25 19.87
C SER A 39 1.74 -29.95 19.39
N GLY A 40 1.43 -28.85 20.06
CA GLY A 40 2.36 -28.11 20.88
C GLY A 40 3.41 -27.30 20.12
N GLY A 41 3.25 -26.00 20.11
CA GLY A 41 4.30 -25.10 19.72
C GLY A 41 3.83 -23.66 19.75
N SER A 42 3.95 -23.08 20.91
CA SER A 42 4.21 -21.67 21.23
C SER A 42 3.92 -20.62 20.15
N GLY A 43 2.95 -19.78 20.50
CA GLY A 43 2.63 -18.48 20.03
C GLY A 43 3.71 -17.62 19.44
N SER A 44 3.56 -17.36 18.19
CA SER A 44 3.88 -16.07 17.61
C SER A 44 2.53 -15.41 17.36
N GLY A 45 2.24 -14.36 18.13
CA GLY A 45 1.10 -13.51 17.87
C GLY A 45 1.24 -12.92 16.48
N GLY A 46 0.63 -13.57 15.51
CA GLY A 46 0.33 -12.94 14.24
C GLY A 46 -0.63 -11.78 14.52
N PRO A 47 -0.52 -10.66 13.78
CA PRO A 47 -1.50 -9.60 13.89
C PRO A 47 -2.87 -10.21 13.63
N ASP A 48 -3.77 -10.07 14.62
CA ASP A 48 -5.16 -10.46 14.51
C ASP A 48 -5.70 -9.95 13.18
N GLY A 49 -6.02 -10.88 12.28
CA GLY A 49 -6.58 -10.59 10.98
C GLY A 49 -7.75 -9.64 11.16
N ALA A 50 -7.63 -8.45 10.58
CA ALA A 50 -8.66 -7.44 10.59
C ALA A 50 -9.95 -8.11 10.12
N LYS A 51 -10.92 -8.21 11.03
CA LYS A 51 -12.28 -8.68 10.70
C LYS A 51 -12.79 -7.73 9.62
N ASP A 52 -13.23 -8.31 8.49
CA ASP A 52 -13.89 -7.57 7.42
C ASP A 52 -14.91 -6.59 8.02
N GLY A 53 -14.67 -5.29 7.88
CA GLY A 53 -15.58 -4.23 8.30
C GLY A 53 -15.13 -3.32 9.44
N ALA A 54 -14.04 -3.59 10.15
CA ALA A 54 -13.49 -2.61 11.10
C ALA A 54 -12.75 -1.49 10.33
N LYS A 55 -13.19 -0.24 10.51
CA LYS A 55 -12.47 0.93 9.97
C LYS A 55 -11.06 0.95 10.58
N LEU A 56 -10.04 0.82 9.73
CA LEU A 56 -8.65 0.99 10.16
C LEU A 56 -8.41 2.45 10.54
N ASP A 57 -7.80 2.70 11.68
CA ASP A 57 -7.30 4.01 12.06
C ASP A 57 -5.84 4.21 11.63
N ALA A 58 -5.36 5.45 11.68
CA ALA A 58 -4.00 5.81 11.30
C ALA A 58 -2.94 5.08 12.14
N ALA A 59 -3.23 4.80 13.42
CA ALA A 59 -2.31 4.10 14.30
C ALA A 59 -2.15 2.63 13.90
N ALA A 60 -3.26 1.95 13.57
CA ALA A 60 -3.25 0.58 13.08
C ALA A 60 -2.53 0.48 11.72
N VAL A 61 -2.76 1.44 10.82
CA VAL A 61 -2.08 1.50 9.51
C VAL A 61 -0.58 1.75 9.70
N SER A 62 -0.20 2.68 10.55
CA SER A 62 1.21 2.98 10.87
C SER A 62 1.92 1.76 11.44
N LYS A 63 1.26 1.06 12.37
CA LYS A 63 1.79 -0.18 12.95
C LYS A 63 1.95 -1.27 11.90
N ALA A 64 0.96 -1.50 11.06
CA ALA A 64 1.01 -2.52 10.02
C ALA A 64 2.16 -2.28 9.03
N ILE A 65 2.36 -1.04 8.59
CA ILE A 65 3.46 -0.67 7.70
C ILE A 65 4.81 -0.84 8.43
N GLY A 66 4.92 -0.34 9.66
CA GLY A 66 6.14 -0.41 10.45
C GLY A 66 6.57 -1.85 10.74
N ASP A 67 5.66 -2.70 11.17
CA ASP A 67 5.92 -4.12 11.46
C ASP A 67 6.34 -4.86 10.18
N ALA A 68 5.63 -4.65 9.07
CA ALA A 68 5.95 -5.29 7.80
C ALA A 68 7.32 -4.86 7.27
N ALA A 69 7.61 -3.57 7.27
CA ALA A 69 8.87 -3.03 6.77
C ALA A 69 10.07 -3.42 7.66
N THR A 70 9.91 -3.34 8.98
CA THR A 70 10.96 -3.72 9.93
C THR A 70 11.21 -5.22 9.88
N GLY A 71 10.15 -6.04 9.82
CA GLY A 71 10.25 -7.49 9.67
C GLY A 71 10.93 -7.92 8.38
N ALA A 72 10.83 -7.11 7.33
CA ALA A 72 11.51 -7.32 6.05
C ALA A 72 12.97 -6.80 6.01
N GLY A 73 13.48 -6.23 7.11
CA GLY A 73 14.87 -5.79 7.23
C GLY A 73 15.13 -4.32 6.92
N PHE A 74 14.09 -3.50 6.81
CA PHE A 74 14.26 -2.06 6.80
C PHE A 74 14.39 -1.49 8.22
N THR A 75 15.12 -0.41 8.34
CA THR A 75 15.18 0.41 9.56
C THR A 75 14.53 1.75 9.25
N GLN A 76 13.54 2.12 10.04
CA GLN A 76 12.87 3.41 9.86
C GLN A 76 13.86 4.58 9.98
N ASP A 77 13.79 5.50 9.06
CA ASP A 77 14.53 6.76 9.12
C ASP A 77 13.74 7.77 9.95
N SER A 78 14.40 8.33 10.99
CA SER A 78 13.81 9.35 11.84
C SER A 78 13.71 10.72 11.17
N SER A 79 14.35 10.91 10.03
CA SER A 79 14.35 12.15 9.24
C SER A 79 13.19 12.25 8.25
N GLY A 80 12.28 11.26 8.23
CA GLY A 80 11.12 11.26 7.35
C GLY A 80 10.24 12.50 7.51
N GLU A 81 9.61 12.91 6.42
CA GLU A 81 8.73 14.07 6.39
C GLU A 81 7.62 13.93 7.43
N ALA A 82 7.48 14.93 8.30
CA ALA A 82 6.43 14.94 9.31
C ALA A 82 5.07 15.19 8.65
N VAL A 83 4.10 14.34 8.96
CA VAL A 83 2.71 14.59 8.57
C VAL A 83 2.19 15.84 9.28
N PRO A 84 1.55 16.80 8.58
CA PRO A 84 0.93 17.96 9.21
C PRO A 84 -0.02 17.56 10.33
N ASP A 85 -0.04 18.32 11.44
CA ASP A 85 -0.86 17.98 12.61
C ASP A 85 -2.34 17.74 12.29
N GLY A 86 -2.90 18.53 11.37
CA GLY A 86 -4.29 18.38 10.92
C GLY A 86 -4.57 17.15 10.06
N LEU A 87 -3.54 16.41 9.65
CA LEU A 87 -3.67 15.23 8.76
C LEU A 87 -3.18 13.93 9.43
N LYS A 88 -2.79 13.95 10.69
CA LYS A 88 -2.25 12.77 11.38
C LYS A 88 -3.20 11.58 11.46
N GLU A 89 -4.50 11.84 11.48
CA GLU A 89 -5.54 10.80 11.46
C GLU A 89 -5.87 10.33 10.03
N CYS A 90 -5.38 11.04 9.02
CA CYS A 90 -5.72 10.81 7.62
C CYS A 90 -4.54 10.38 6.76
N MET A 91 -3.32 10.49 7.28
CA MET A 91 -2.11 10.20 6.53
C MET A 91 -1.04 9.55 7.42
N VAL A 92 -0.42 8.52 6.89
CA VAL A 92 0.72 7.84 7.50
C VAL A 92 1.88 7.86 6.52
N THR A 93 3.05 8.27 6.98
CA THR A 93 4.29 8.19 6.21
C THR A 93 5.31 7.33 6.94
N TRP A 94 5.99 6.48 6.20
CA TRP A 94 7.08 5.66 6.71
C TRP A 94 8.21 5.63 5.66
N THR A 95 9.43 5.92 6.09
CA THR A 95 10.60 5.99 5.19
C THR A 95 11.77 5.20 5.75
N ALA A 96 12.61 4.71 4.86
CA ALA A 96 13.88 4.08 5.18
C ALA A 96 14.96 4.43 4.15
N ASP A 97 16.22 4.47 4.59
CA ASP A 97 17.37 4.46 3.71
C ASP A 97 17.58 3.04 3.16
N GLY A 98 17.27 2.87 1.88
CA GLY A 98 17.42 1.58 1.20
C GLY A 98 18.87 1.07 1.15
N ALA A 99 19.86 1.96 1.30
CA ALA A 99 21.27 1.53 1.35
C ALA A 99 21.62 0.80 2.65
N LYS A 100 20.81 0.93 3.69
CA LYS A 100 21.01 0.22 4.97
C LYS A 100 20.43 -1.20 4.96
N ALA A 101 19.54 -1.52 4.02
CA ALA A 101 19.01 -2.87 3.87
C ALA A 101 19.99 -3.74 3.07
N ALA A 102 20.17 -5.01 3.48
CA ALA A 102 21.06 -5.95 2.79
C ALA A 102 20.65 -6.20 1.34
N ASP A 103 19.35 -6.28 1.08
CA ASP A 103 18.74 -6.37 -0.25
C ASP A 103 17.45 -5.55 -0.25
N PRO A 104 17.51 -4.25 -0.61
CA PRO A 104 16.36 -3.37 -0.53
C PRO A 104 15.23 -3.77 -1.49
N LYS A 105 15.53 -4.44 -2.59
CA LYS A 105 14.52 -4.92 -3.54
C LYS A 105 13.74 -6.09 -2.96
N LYS A 106 14.44 -7.05 -2.38
CA LYS A 106 13.82 -8.19 -1.68
C LYS A 106 13.02 -7.72 -0.47
N SER A 107 13.60 -6.88 0.37
CA SER A 107 12.94 -6.32 1.55
C SER A 107 11.65 -5.56 1.18
N PHE A 108 11.67 -4.81 0.08
CA PHE A 108 10.47 -4.13 -0.43
C PHE A 108 9.38 -5.13 -0.85
N ALA A 109 9.75 -6.17 -1.61
CA ALA A 109 8.83 -7.22 -2.03
C ALA A 109 8.23 -7.97 -0.83
N ASP A 110 9.07 -8.32 0.17
CA ASP A 110 8.65 -8.99 1.40
C ASP A 110 7.69 -8.11 2.24
N THR A 111 7.98 -6.79 2.33
CA THR A 111 7.08 -5.83 3.00
C THR A 111 5.70 -5.80 2.34
N VAL A 112 5.66 -5.67 1.01
CA VAL A 112 4.40 -5.69 0.25
C VAL A 112 3.68 -7.02 0.41
N GLY A 113 4.41 -8.14 0.38
CA GLY A 113 3.88 -9.48 0.62
C GLY A 113 3.24 -9.63 2.00
N THR A 114 3.88 -9.10 3.04
CA THR A 114 3.34 -9.09 4.42
C THR A 114 2.08 -8.25 4.52
N LEU A 115 2.08 -7.05 3.91
CA LEU A 115 0.90 -6.18 3.88
C LEU A 115 -0.28 -6.83 3.15
N THR A 116 -0.02 -7.47 2.00
CA THR A 116 -1.09 -8.17 1.26
C THR A 116 -1.62 -9.38 2.03
N GLY A 117 -0.77 -10.11 2.73
CA GLY A 117 -1.20 -11.15 3.68
C GLY A 117 -2.02 -10.62 4.85
N GLY A 118 -1.83 -9.35 5.22
CA GLY A 118 -2.56 -8.61 6.26
C GLY A 118 -3.83 -7.90 5.78
N GLY A 119 -4.32 -8.20 4.57
CA GLY A 119 -5.61 -7.69 4.06
C GLY A 119 -5.50 -6.49 3.11
N TRP A 120 -4.29 -5.98 2.83
CA TRP A 120 -4.10 -5.01 1.76
C TRP A 120 -4.22 -5.69 0.39
N LYS A 121 -4.85 -5.02 -0.57
CA LYS A 121 -5.02 -5.53 -1.94
C LYS A 121 -4.18 -4.69 -2.89
N GLU A 122 -3.31 -5.34 -3.65
CA GLU A 122 -2.53 -4.65 -4.68
C GLU A 122 -3.48 -4.20 -5.81
N ALA A 123 -3.49 -2.90 -6.08
CA ALA A 123 -4.33 -2.29 -7.11
C ALA A 123 -3.55 -1.99 -8.39
N ARG A 124 -2.28 -1.61 -8.26
CA ARG A 124 -1.43 -1.26 -9.40
C ARG A 124 0.05 -1.45 -9.06
N THR A 125 0.82 -1.91 -10.04
CA THR A 125 2.29 -1.88 -10.04
C THR A 125 2.78 -1.19 -11.29
N PHE A 126 3.75 -0.29 -11.16
CA PHE A 126 4.40 0.36 -12.29
C PHE A 126 5.83 0.77 -11.93
N GLU A 127 6.64 1.00 -12.95
CA GLU A 127 7.97 1.57 -12.79
C GLU A 127 7.97 3.05 -13.17
N GLN A 128 8.64 3.87 -12.39
CA GLN A 128 8.82 5.30 -12.64
C GLN A 128 10.28 5.68 -12.40
N ASN A 129 10.97 6.12 -13.44
CA ASN A 129 12.37 6.54 -13.37
C ASN A 129 13.31 5.50 -12.72
N GLY A 130 13.12 4.22 -13.02
CA GLY A 130 13.90 3.11 -12.46
C GLY A 130 13.53 2.75 -11.01
N SER A 131 12.43 3.27 -10.51
CA SER A 131 11.88 2.97 -9.19
C SER A 131 10.61 2.13 -9.33
N GLU A 132 10.49 1.09 -8.52
CA GLU A 132 9.26 0.31 -8.43
C GLU A 132 8.26 1.01 -7.53
N VAL A 133 7.04 1.20 -8.02
CA VAL A 133 5.93 1.80 -7.28
C VAL A 133 4.74 0.86 -7.29
N LYS A 134 4.19 0.60 -6.11
CA LYS A 134 2.99 -0.21 -5.90
C LYS A 134 1.93 0.60 -5.18
N SER A 135 0.68 0.46 -5.65
CA SER A 135 -0.49 1.01 -4.97
C SER A 135 -1.28 -0.14 -4.36
N LEU A 136 -1.59 -0.03 -3.08
CA LEU A 136 -2.41 -1.01 -2.35
C LEU A 136 -3.60 -0.30 -1.72
N THR A 137 -4.67 -1.06 -1.45
CA THR A 137 -5.88 -0.56 -0.79
C THR A 137 -6.29 -1.47 0.35
N ASN A 138 -6.83 -0.91 1.44
CA ASN A 138 -7.46 -1.64 2.53
C ASN A 138 -8.57 -0.77 3.14
N GLY A 139 -9.83 -1.15 2.92
CA GLY A 139 -10.98 -0.30 3.25
C GLY A 139 -10.93 1.03 2.51
N THR A 140 -10.95 2.14 3.25
CA THR A 140 -10.80 3.50 2.72
C THR A 140 -9.34 3.93 2.54
N TRP A 141 -8.38 3.17 3.06
CA TRP A 141 -6.97 3.50 2.98
C TRP A 141 -6.36 3.14 1.62
N GLN A 142 -5.60 4.06 1.09
CA GLN A 142 -4.80 3.91 -0.11
C GLN A 142 -3.32 4.05 0.28
N LEU A 143 -2.53 3.03 0.02
CA LEU A 143 -1.09 3.01 0.27
C LEU A 143 -0.32 3.08 -1.04
N GLN A 144 0.59 4.02 -1.14
CA GLN A 144 1.61 4.05 -2.17
C GLN A 144 2.95 3.63 -1.56
N ALA A 145 3.46 2.50 -2.02
CA ALA A 145 4.79 2.00 -1.69
C ALA A 145 5.73 2.28 -2.85
N SER A 146 6.90 2.85 -2.59
CA SER A 146 7.89 3.16 -3.62
C SER A 146 9.30 2.82 -3.19
N ASN A 147 10.03 2.16 -4.08
CA ASN A 147 11.42 1.75 -3.87
C ASN A 147 12.34 2.52 -4.84
N HIS A 148 13.00 3.55 -4.33
CA HIS A 148 13.98 4.37 -5.03
C HIS A 148 15.43 3.98 -4.67
N SER A 149 15.65 2.80 -4.09
CA SER A 149 16.97 2.36 -3.60
C SER A 149 18.01 2.23 -4.71
N ALA A 150 17.62 1.97 -5.94
CA ALA A 150 18.51 1.95 -7.11
C ALA A 150 18.93 3.35 -7.55
N GLY A 151 18.15 4.39 -7.23
CA GLY A 151 18.40 5.78 -7.59
C GLY A 151 19.38 6.49 -6.65
N PRO A 152 19.67 7.78 -6.89
CA PRO A 152 20.58 8.57 -6.06
C PRO A 152 20.06 8.81 -4.64
N LEU A 153 18.75 8.84 -4.43
CA LEU A 153 18.14 9.13 -3.13
C LEU A 153 18.22 7.96 -2.14
N LYS A 154 18.42 6.73 -2.62
CA LYS A 154 18.45 5.52 -1.78
C LYS A 154 17.24 5.38 -0.86
N LEU A 155 16.11 5.98 -1.21
CA LEU A 155 14.91 6.07 -0.38
C LEU A 155 13.95 4.92 -0.67
N VAL A 156 13.39 4.36 0.39
CA VAL A 156 12.19 3.51 0.34
C VAL A 156 11.10 4.21 1.14
N MET A 157 9.91 4.32 0.57
CA MET A 157 8.83 5.11 1.16
C MET A 157 7.49 4.39 1.06
N PHE A 158 6.72 4.50 2.13
CA PHE A 158 5.34 4.04 2.23
C PHE A 158 4.48 5.21 2.70
N VAL A 159 3.52 5.61 1.88
CA VAL A 159 2.59 6.71 2.18
C VAL A 159 1.18 6.16 2.09
N ALA A 160 0.46 6.14 3.20
CA ALA A 160 -0.93 5.75 3.25
C ALA A 160 -1.82 6.97 3.53
N THR A 161 -2.94 7.06 2.82
CA THR A 161 -3.92 8.14 2.94
C THR A 161 -5.31 7.54 3.06
N ASP A 162 -6.09 8.00 4.03
CA ASP A 162 -7.51 7.64 4.13
C ASP A 162 -8.32 8.48 3.14
N ALA A 163 -9.01 7.82 2.20
CA ALA A 163 -9.91 8.40 1.22
C ALA A 163 -11.37 8.51 1.74
N GLY A 164 -11.58 8.39 3.04
CA GLY A 164 -12.88 8.63 3.65
C GLY A 164 -13.27 10.12 3.59
N PRO A 165 -14.57 10.45 3.61
CA PRO A 165 -15.07 11.80 3.35
C PRO A 165 -14.52 12.85 4.34
N GLU A 166 -14.28 12.46 5.59
CA GLU A 166 -13.69 13.34 6.61
C GLU A 166 -12.25 13.71 6.27
N CYS A 167 -11.47 12.72 5.82
CA CYS A 167 -10.08 12.91 5.44
C CYS A 167 -9.94 13.65 4.10
N GLU A 168 -10.80 13.38 3.13
CA GLU A 168 -10.84 14.18 1.90
C GLU A 168 -11.10 15.67 2.19
N ALA A 169 -12.03 15.97 3.09
CA ALA A 169 -12.31 17.35 3.51
C ALA A 169 -11.11 17.99 4.23
N ALA A 170 -10.43 17.27 5.12
CA ALA A 170 -9.25 17.73 5.84
C ALA A 170 -8.09 18.03 4.89
N ILE A 171 -7.79 17.12 3.96
CA ILE A 171 -6.73 17.27 2.95
C ILE A 171 -7.02 18.48 2.05
N LYS A 172 -8.27 18.63 1.61
CA LYS A 172 -8.68 19.80 0.81
C LYS A 172 -8.46 21.11 1.58
N ALA A 173 -8.87 21.17 2.84
CA ALA A 173 -8.69 22.36 3.68
C ALA A 173 -7.19 22.70 3.89
N ASP A 174 -6.33 21.70 4.07
CA ASP A 174 -4.89 21.90 4.19
C ASP A 174 -4.28 22.43 2.89
N ASN A 175 -4.63 21.84 1.75
CA ASN A 175 -4.20 22.31 0.43
C ASN A 175 -4.61 23.75 0.14
N GLU A 176 -5.83 24.14 0.53
CA GLU A 176 -6.31 25.53 0.37
C GLU A 176 -5.54 26.53 1.25
N LYS A 177 -5.08 26.12 2.43
CA LYS A 177 -4.22 26.96 3.28
C LYS A 177 -2.84 27.14 2.65
N ASN A 178 -2.24 26.04 2.18
CA ASN A 178 -0.91 26.05 1.58
C ASN A 178 -0.86 26.79 0.23
N ALA A 179 -1.96 26.79 -0.53
CA ALA A 179 -2.05 27.55 -1.79
C ALA A 179 -2.08 29.08 -1.61
N LYS A 180 -2.36 29.56 -0.39
CA LYS A 180 -2.47 31.01 -0.06
C LYS A 180 -1.22 31.55 0.64
N SER A 181 -0.25 30.69 0.93
CA SER A 181 1.04 31.03 1.57
C SER A 181 2.14 31.24 0.54
#